data_dc4a7c31db568b894ef967e62023d04b
#
_entry.id   dc4a7c31db568b894ef967e62023d04b
#
_cell.length_a   1.000
_cell.length_b   1.000
_cell.length_c   1.000
_cell.angle_alpha   90.00
_cell.angle_beta   90.00
_cell.angle_gamma   90.00
#
_symmetry.space_group_name_H-M   'P 1'
#
loop_
_entity.id
_entity.type
_entity.pdbx_description
1 polymer ?
#
loop_
_entity_poly.entity_id
_entity_poly.type
_entity_poly.pdbx_seq_one_letter_code
_entity_poly.pdbx_strand_id
1 'polypeptide(L)'
;ETNKKHSNQYKSVQRKLEREYQHLKNVKNDKANKLCHKLMAYNRIVIQDENLRGWHKGGHGKAVQHSILGRVKSKLKKMDNVTILSRFAPTTKLCFHCGEIHDEIRVWNREFRCDCGVCCDRDIHAAQCMVWMYENDFKIPTEHRNIMQVEDMTSGEYSSKKKTKSYSLKLEAH
;
A
#
# COMPACT_ATOMS: atom_id res chain seq x y z
N GLU A 1 -43.29 19.15 9.43
CA GLU A 1 -42.18 18.23 9.74
C GLU A 1 -42.24 17.91 11.22
N THR A 2 -42.79 16.73 11.58
CA THR A 2 -42.92 16.30 12.96
C THR A 2 -41.57 15.82 13.47
N ASN A 3 -40.91 16.64 14.28
CA ASN A 3 -39.72 16.24 15.06
C ASN A 3 -40.12 15.08 16.01
N LYS A 4 -39.99 13.84 15.54
CA LYS A 4 -40.20 12.65 16.39
C LYS A 4 -39.13 12.65 17.47
N LYS A 5 -39.48 13.09 18.68
CA LYS A 5 -38.65 12.93 19.87
C LYS A 5 -38.44 11.44 20.10
N HIS A 6 -37.22 10.95 19.90
CA HIS A 6 -36.88 9.56 20.17
C HIS A 6 -37.14 9.20 21.64
N SER A 7 -37.66 7.98 21.87
CA SER A 7 -37.95 7.47 23.21
C SER A 7 -36.68 7.42 24.08
N ASN A 8 -36.83 7.44 25.39
CA ASN A 8 -35.70 7.32 26.33
C ASN A 8 -34.92 6.00 26.11
N GLN A 9 -35.62 4.92 25.75
CA GLN A 9 -35.00 3.65 25.41
C GLN A 9 -34.11 3.77 24.17
N TYR A 10 -34.58 4.40 23.11
CA TYR A 10 -33.77 4.67 21.91
C TYR A 10 -32.50 5.46 22.27
N LYS A 11 -32.63 6.55 23.03
CA LYS A 11 -31.48 7.35 23.46
C LYS A 11 -30.48 6.54 24.29
N SER A 12 -30.97 5.65 25.16
CA SER A 12 -30.10 4.77 25.95
C SER A 12 -29.31 3.81 25.09
N VAL A 13 -29.96 3.16 24.11
CA VAL A 13 -29.29 2.24 23.16
C VAL A 13 -28.28 2.99 22.29
N GLN A 14 -28.65 4.18 21.80
CA GLN A 14 -27.75 5.02 21.00
C GLN A 14 -26.48 5.39 21.78
N ARG A 15 -26.62 5.80 23.05
CA ARG A 15 -25.45 6.09 23.91
C ARG A 15 -24.54 4.88 24.13
N LYS A 16 -25.12 3.68 24.27
CA LYS A 16 -24.33 2.44 24.38
C LYS A 16 -23.56 2.19 23.09
N LEU A 17 -24.22 2.31 21.95
CA LEU A 17 -23.60 2.15 20.63
C LEU A 17 -22.46 3.17 20.41
N GLU A 18 -22.66 4.43 20.73
CA GLU A 18 -21.64 5.48 20.65
C GLU A 18 -20.40 5.16 21.51
N ARG A 19 -20.61 4.63 22.74
CA ARG A 19 -19.50 4.20 23.61
C ARG A 19 -18.69 3.06 22.97
N GLU A 20 -19.37 2.07 22.39
CA GLU A 20 -18.68 0.97 21.70
C GLU A 20 -17.87 1.45 20.49
N TYR A 21 -18.44 2.34 19.68
CA TYR A 21 -17.69 2.94 18.56
C TYR A 21 -16.49 3.77 19.06
N GLN A 22 -16.65 4.52 20.14
CA GLN A 22 -15.55 5.28 20.72
C GLN A 22 -14.47 4.36 21.28
N HIS A 23 -14.86 3.26 21.94
CA HIS A 23 -13.91 2.24 22.41
C HIS A 23 -13.12 1.63 21.26
N LEU A 24 -13.79 1.19 20.19
CA LEU A 24 -13.12 0.66 18.98
C LEU A 24 -12.17 1.68 18.34
N LYS A 25 -12.56 2.96 18.28
CA LYS A 25 -11.70 4.04 17.80
C LYS A 25 -10.44 4.18 18.65
N ASN A 26 -10.58 4.12 19.97
CA ASN A 26 -9.46 4.25 20.90
C ASN A 26 -8.50 3.05 20.77
N VAL A 27 -9.03 1.81 20.70
CA VAL A 27 -8.22 0.61 20.46
C VAL A 27 -7.44 0.69 19.17
N LYS A 28 -8.07 1.14 18.06
CA LYS A 28 -7.39 1.33 16.77
C LYS A 28 -6.29 2.40 16.85
N ASN A 29 -6.55 3.50 17.56
CA ASN A 29 -5.55 4.55 17.77
C ASN A 29 -4.35 4.04 18.59
N ASP A 30 -4.62 3.31 19.67
CA ASP A 30 -3.58 2.74 20.52
C ASP A 30 -2.69 1.76 19.73
N LYS A 31 -3.30 0.83 18.98
CA LYS A 31 -2.56 -0.09 18.11
C LYS A 31 -1.69 0.65 17.09
N ALA A 32 -2.24 1.70 16.45
CA ALA A 32 -1.48 2.50 15.49
C ALA A 32 -0.32 3.26 16.17
N ASN A 33 -0.54 3.80 17.38
CA ASN A 33 0.52 4.47 18.14
C ASN A 33 1.64 3.52 18.52
N LYS A 34 1.30 2.34 19.05
CA LYS A 34 2.27 1.31 19.44
C LYS A 34 3.12 0.85 18.24
N LEU A 35 2.48 0.66 17.07
CA LEU A 35 3.22 0.31 15.85
C LEU A 35 4.14 1.44 15.41
N CYS A 36 3.65 2.67 15.33
CA CYS A 36 4.49 3.81 14.96
C CYS A 36 5.65 4.01 15.94
N HIS A 37 5.41 3.85 17.25
CA HIS A 37 6.47 3.95 18.26
C HIS A 37 7.57 2.88 18.04
N LYS A 38 7.20 1.64 17.72
CA LYS A 38 8.18 0.60 17.37
C LYS A 38 8.99 0.98 16.12
N LEU A 39 8.33 1.58 15.13
CA LEU A 39 9.00 1.98 13.88
C LEU A 39 9.96 3.17 14.09
N MET A 40 9.76 4.00 15.11
CA MET A 40 10.69 5.10 15.44
C MET A 40 12.09 4.63 15.82
N ALA A 41 12.28 3.36 16.18
CA ALA A 41 13.60 2.79 16.45
C ALA A 41 14.48 2.65 15.20
N TYR A 42 13.92 2.76 14.01
CA TYR A 42 14.65 2.66 12.74
C TYR A 42 15.11 4.05 12.28
N ASN A 43 16.34 4.13 11.79
CA ASN A 43 16.91 5.39 11.28
C ASN A 43 16.18 5.89 10.03
N ARG A 44 15.69 4.97 9.20
CA ARG A 44 14.95 5.27 7.98
C ARG A 44 13.82 4.27 7.77
N ILE A 45 12.67 4.78 7.33
CA ILE A 45 11.49 3.99 7.00
C ILE A 45 11.08 4.36 5.57
N VAL A 46 10.96 3.37 4.70
CA VAL A 46 10.48 3.57 3.33
C VAL A 46 9.09 2.97 3.20
N ILE A 47 8.14 3.75 2.70
CA ILE A 47 6.76 3.31 2.46
C ILE A 47 6.31 3.71 1.07
N GLN A 48 5.33 3.00 0.52
CA GLN A 48 4.69 3.35 -0.74
C GLN A 48 3.41 4.17 -0.51
N ASP A 49 3.10 5.11 -1.41
CA ASP A 49 1.88 5.94 -1.31
C ASP A 49 0.65 5.20 -1.85
N GLU A 50 0.18 4.21 -1.11
CA GLU A 50 -0.99 3.41 -1.47
C GLU A 50 -2.29 4.22 -1.51
N ASN A 51 -3.16 3.96 -2.50
CA ASN A 51 -4.47 4.58 -2.63
C ASN A 51 -5.54 3.89 -1.78
N LEU A 52 -5.49 4.08 -0.46
CA LEU A 52 -6.46 3.46 0.46
C LEU A 52 -7.92 3.87 0.18
N ARG A 53 -8.14 5.04 -0.43
CA ARG A 53 -9.50 5.48 -0.83
C ARG A 53 -10.01 4.68 -2.03
N GLY A 54 -9.13 4.36 -2.99
CA GLY A 54 -9.45 3.47 -4.11
C GLY A 54 -9.82 2.08 -3.61
N TRP A 55 -9.03 1.51 -2.70
CA TRP A 55 -9.32 0.20 -2.09
C TRP A 55 -10.67 0.18 -1.37
N HIS A 56 -11.04 1.27 -0.70
CA HIS A 56 -12.34 1.39 -0.06
C HIS A 56 -13.49 1.32 -1.07
N LYS A 57 -13.36 1.92 -2.25
CA LYS A 57 -14.35 1.87 -3.33
C LYS A 57 -14.36 0.53 -4.06
N GLY A 58 -13.21 -0.14 -4.18
CA GLY A 58 -12.98 -1.36 -4.96
C GLY A 58 -13.38 -2.68 -4.29
N GLY A 59 -14.39 -2.72 -3.41
CA GLY A 59 -14.88 -3.96 -2.78
C GLY A 59 -14.16 -4.35 -1.47
N HIS A 60 -13.00 -3.80 -1.17
CA HIS A 60 -12.26 -4.03 0.09
C HIS A 60 -12.64 -3.04 1.21
N GLY A 61 -13.72 -2.27 1.03
CA GLY A 61 -14.09 -1.16 1.91
C GLY A 61 -14.20 -1.54 3.38
N LYS A 62 -14.87 -2.65 3.69
CA LYS A 62 -14.99 -3.13 5.08
C LYS A 62 -13.62 -3.45 5.70
N ALA A 63 -12.76 -4.20 4.98
CA ALA A 63 -11.43 -4.57 5.46
C ALA A 63 -10.55 -3.33 5.72
N VAL A 64 -10.52 -2.38 4.78
CA VAL A 64 -9.78 -1.11 4.92
C VAL A 64 -10.31 -0.28 6.08
N GLN A 65 -11.65 -0.16 6.22
CA GLN A 65 -12.29 0.60 7.31
C GLN A 65 -12.00 -0.01 8.69
N HIS A 66 -11.96 -1.34 8.77
CA HIS A 66 -11.65 -2.05 10.01
C HIS A 66 -10.16 -2.10 10.32
N SER A 67 -9.28 -1.84 9.35
CA SER A 67 -7.83 -1.83 9.53
C SER A 67 -7.34 -0.57 10.26
N ILE A 68 -6.07 -0.62 10.68
CA ILE A 68 -5.36 0.54 11.24
C ILE A 68 -4.50 1.26 10.17
N LEU A 69 -4.45 0.75 8.93
CA LEU A 69 -3.54 1.21 7.88
C LEU A 69 -3.59 2.71 7.64
N GLY A 70 -4.80 3.28 7.48
CA GLY A 70 -4.96 4.72 7.25
C GLY A 70 -4.42 5.58 8.40
N ARG A 71 -4.56 5.10 9.65
CA ARG A 71 -4.06 5.80 10.85
C ARG A 71 -2.53 5.73 10.91
N VAL A 72 -1.97 4.55 10.66
CA VAL A 72 -0.51 4.33 10.61
C VAL A 72 0.10 5.19 9.51
N LYS A 73 -0.43 5.12 8.28
CA LYS A 73 0.03 5.94 7.15
C LYS A 73 0.00 7.44 7.46
N SER A 74 -1.10 7.94 8.05
CA SER A 74 -1.23 9.37 8.42
C SER A 74 -0.20 9.80 9.48
N LYS A 75 0.20 8.90 10.37
CA LYS A 75 1.22 9.17 11.38
C LYS A 75 2.62 9.11 10.79
N LEU A 76 2.93 8.06 9.99
CA LEU A 76 4.21 7.92 9.32
C LEU A 76 4.52 9.10 8.40
N LYS A 77 3.54 9.63 7.68
CA LYS A 77 3.71 10.82 6.83
C LYS A 77 4.17 12.09 7.57
N LYS A 78 4.07 12.12 8.90
CA LYS A 78 4.47 13.24 9.75
C LYS A 78 5.84 13.04 10.42
N MET A 79 6.49 11.92 10.15
CA MET A 79 7.79 11.59 10.73
C MET A 79 8.91 11.94 9.75
N ASP A 80 9.96 12.60 10.24
CA ASP A 80 11.08 13.10 9.42
C ASP A 80 11.95 11.98 8.83
N ASN A 81 11.95 10.81 9.48
CA ASN A 81 12.71 9.64 9.03
C ASN A 81 11.95 8.76 8.04
N VAL A 82 10.80 9.21 7.53
CA VAL A 82 9.97 8.45 6.59
C VAL A 82 10.13 8.99 5.16
N THR A 83 10.50 8.12 4.24
CA THR A 83 10.51 8.40 2.80
C THR A 83 9.30 7.74 2.14
N ILE A 84 8.62 8.48 1.28
CA ILE A 84 7.41 8.02 0.60
C ILE A 84 7.70 7.83 -0.88
N LEU A 85 7.68 6.59 -1.34
CA LEU A 85 7.76 6.26 -2.74
C LEU A 85 6.42 6.49 -3.45
N SER A 86 6.49 6.77 -4.74
CA SER A 86 5.30 6.89 -5.57
C SER A 86 4.48 5.60 -5.55
N ARG A 87 3.15 5.71 -5.63
CA ARG A 87 2.25 4.55 -5.80
C ARG A 87 2.52 3.76 -7.08
N PHE A 88 3.14 4.40 -8.05
CA PHE A 88 3.49 3.80 -9.34
C PHE A 88 4.86 3.11 -9.34
N ALA A 89 5.55 3.05 -8.21
CA ALA A 89 6.79 2.30 -8.10
C ALA A 89 6.51 0.79 -8.26
N PRO A 90 7.17 0.10 -9.21
CA PRO A 90 6.89 -1.30 -9.55
C PRO A 90 7.50 -2.27 -8.52
N THR A 91 7.25 -2.05 -7.24
CA THR A 91 7.87 -2.76 -6.11
C THR A 91 7.62 -4.27 -6.12
N THR A 92 6.51 -4.71 -6.71
CA THR A 92 6.15 -6.14 -6.81
C THR A 92 6.61 -6.79 -8.11
N LYS A 93 7.11 -6.01 -9.06
CA LYS A 93 7.50 -6.48 -10.40
C LYS A 93 9.00 -6.33 -10.67
N LEU A 94 9.65 -5.34 -10.09
CA LEU A 94 11.08 -5.09 -10.25
C LEU A 94 11.90 -6.07 -9.41
N CYS A 95 12.87 -6.73 -9.99
CA CYS A 95 13.87 -7.48 -9.24
C CYS A 95 14.93 -6.56 -8.67
N PHE A 96 15.06 -6.50 -7.35
CA PHE A 96 16.06 -5.64 -6.69
C PHE A 96 17.52 -6.11 -6.89
N HIS A 97 17.72 -7.36 -7.35
CA HIS A 97 19.05 -7.93 -7.57
C HIS A 97 19.59 -7.63 -8.97
N CYS A 98 18.79 -7.82 -10.02
CA CYS A 98 19.23 -7.61 -11.42
C CYS A 98 18.58 -6.40 -12.10
N GLY A 99 17.59 -5.76 -11.48
CA GLY A 99 16.89 -4.61 -12.05
C GLY A 99 15.86 -4.96 -13.13
N GLU A 100 15.60 -6.25 -13.39
CA GLU A 100 14.62 -6.69 -14.38
C GLU A 100 13.19 -6.47 -13.91
N ILE A 101 12.30 -6.09 -14.84
CA ILE A 101 10.87 -5.86 -14.54
C ILE A 101 10.05 -7.00 -15.14
N HIS A 102 9.33 -7.71 -14.28
CA HIS A 102 8.50 -8.87 -14.58
C HIS A 102 7.03 -8.45 -14.73
N ASP A 103 6.58 -8.14 -15.94
CA ASP A 103 5.21 -7.71 -16.20
C ASP A 103 4.17 -8.84 -16.09
N GLU A 104 4.62 -10.10 -16.13
CA GLU A 104 3.81 -11.31 -15.98
C GLU A 104 3.34 -11.56 -14.55
N ILE A 105 3.99 -10.96 -13.53
CA ILE A 105 3.62 -11.14 -12.12
C ILE A 105 2.28 -10.48 -11.84
N ARG A 106 1.33 -11.29 -11.35
CA ARG A 106 -0.04 -10.89 -11.04
C ARG A 106 -0.29 -10.82 -9.53
N VAL A 107 -1.36 -10.14 -9.14
CA VAL A 107 -1.73 -9.95 -7.73
C VAL A 107 -1.99 -11.25 -6.96
N TRP A 108 -2.34 -12.33 -7.65
CA TRP A 108 -2.54 -13.66 -7.04
C TRP A 108 -1.26 -14.48 -6.88
N ASN A 109 -0.14 -14.09 -7.53
CA ASN A 109 1.15 -14.72 -7.30
C ASN A 109 1.62 -14.38 -5.89
N ARG A 110 1.92 -15.40 -5.09
CA ARG A 110 2.43 -15.24 -3.72
C ARG A 110 3.94 -15.20 -3.66
N GLU A 111 4.60 -15.81 -4.64
CA GLU A 111 6.05 -15.85 -4.75
C GLU A 111 6.52 -14.93 -5.88
N PHE A 112 7.64 -14.29 -5.65
CA PHE A 112 8.42 -13.61 -6.67
C PHE A 112 9.53 -14.56 -7.13
N ARG A 113 9.71 -14.71 -8.43
CA ARG A 113 10.76 -15.50 -9.05
C ARG A 113 11.39 -14.72 -10.19
N CYS A 114 12.72 -14.74 -10.27
CA CYS A 114 13.50 -14.12 -11.33
C CYS A 114 14.54 -15.09 -11.85
N ASP A 115 14.86 -15.00 -13.13
CA ASP A 115 15.88 -15.84 -13.79
C ASP A 115 17.29 -15.63 -13.22
N CYS A 116 17.52 -14.51 -12.54
CA CYS A 116 18.76 -14.27 -11.79
C CYS A 116 18.92 -15.13 -10.52
N GLY A 117 17.94 -16.00 -10.20
CA GLY A 117 17.94 -16.89 -9.05
C GLY A 117 17.21 -16.38 -7.81
N VAL A 118 16.69 -15.15 -7.81
CA VAL A 118 15.87 -14.63 -6.68
C VAL A 118 14.54 -15.36 -6.65
N CYS A 119 14.25 -16.00 -5.49
CA CYS A 119 12.98 -16.66 -5.21
C CYS A 119 12.59 -16.38 -3.74
N CYS A 120 11.49 -15.67 -3.52
CA CYS A 120 11.02 -15.32 -2.17
C CYS A 120 9.53 -14.95 -2.16
N ASP A 121 8.97 -14.78 -0.96
CA ASP A 121 7.62 -14.23 -0.80
C ASP A 121 7.53 -12.85 -1.44
N ARG A 122 6.47 -12.62 -2.23
CA ARG A 122 6.29 -11.39 -3.00
C ARG A 122 6.19 -10.13 -2.13
N ASP A 123 5.58 -10.23 -0.96
CA ASP A 123 5.39 -9.05 -0.08
C ASP A 123 6.73 -8.69 0.60
N ILE A 124 7.54 -9.70 0.96
CA ILE A 124 8.90 -9.51 1.46
C ILE A 124 9.77 -8.91 0.36
N HIS A 125 9.69 -9.45 -0.85
CA HIS A 125 10.40 -8.92 -2.01
C HIS A 125 10.06 -7.45 -2.28
N ALA A 126 8.75 -7.10 -2.27
CA ALA A 126 8.31 -5.72 -2.47
C ALA A 126 8.89 -4.77 -1.41
N ALA A 127 8.98 -5.21 -0.15
CA ALA A 127 9.61 -4.41 0.91
C ALA A 127 11.12 -4.20 0.65
N GLN A 128 11.84 -5.23 0.21
CA GLN A 128 13.26 -5.14 -0.17
C GLN A 128 13.46 -4.22 -1.39
N CYS A 129 12.57 -4.31 -2.39
CA CYS A 129 12.57 -3.40 -3.54
C CYS A 129 12.37 -1.94 -3.13
N MET A 130 11.50 -1.65 -2.17
CA MET A 130 11.31 -0.28 -1.69
C MET A 130 12.58 0.29 -1.09
N VAL A 131 13.32 -0.49 -0.31
CA VAL A 131 14.62 -0.07 0.26
C VAL A 131 15.64 0.15 -0.84
N TRP A 132 15.77 -0.82 -1.75
CA TRP A 132 16.70 -0.74 -2.87
C TRP A 132 16.42 0.48 -3.77
N MET A 133 15.15 0.77 -4.08
CA MET A 133 14.76 1.95 -4.87
C MET A 133 15.14 3.26 -4.19
N TYR A 134 15.04 3.30 -2.86
CA TYR A 134 15.43 4.46 -2.08
C TYR A 134 16.96 4.65 -2.11
N GLU A 135 17.73 3.57 -1.90
CA GLU A 135 19.19 3.61 -1.83
C GLU A 135 19.83 3.93 -3.20
N ASN A 136 19.19 3.53 -4.29
CA ASN A 136 19.69 3.73 -5.66
C ASN A 136 19.04 4.93 -6.38
N ASP A 137 18.28 5.77 -5.68
CA ASP A 137 17.54 6.91 -6.26
C ASP A 137 16.76 6.52 -7.53
N PHE A 138 16.06 5.38 -7.46
CA PHE A 138 15.41 4.78 -8.61
C PHE A 138 14.31 5.69 -9.18
N LYS A 139 14.47 6.09 -10.45
CA LYS A 139 13.48 6.87 -11.19
C LYS A 139 12.53 5.94 -11.94
N ILE A 140 11.24 6.06 -11.66
CA ILE A 140 10.22 5.24 -12.34
C ILE A 140 10.24 5.58 -13.84
N PRO A 141 10.46 4.61 -14.76
CA PRO A 141 10.39 4.82 -16.18
C PRO A 141 9.05 5.41 -16.60
N THR A 142 9.06 6.38 -17.53
CA THR A 142 7.86 7.11 -17.97
C THR A 142 6.81 6.18 -18.58
N GLU A 143 7.25 5.10 -19.20
CA GLU A 143 6.41 4.07 -19.82
C GLU A 143 5.55 3.32 -18.77
N HIS A 144 6.09 3.05 -17.58
CA HIS A 144 5.35 2.42 -16.49
C HIS A 144 4.36 3.35 -15.79
N ARG A 145 4.56 4.66 -15.83
CA ARG A 145 3.60 5.63 -15.28
C ARG A 145 2.26 5.59 -15.99
N ASN A 146 2.27 5.40 -17.31
CA ASN A 146 1.07 5.39 -18.14
C ASN A 146 0.26 4.09 -18.00
N ILE A 147 0.93 2.95 -17.83
CA ILE A 147 0.28 1.64 -17.67
C ILE A 147 -0.48 1.57 -16.33
N MET A 148 0.11 2.10 -15.26
CA MET A 148 -0.50 2.05 -13.92
C MET A 148 -1.64 3.06 -13.70
N GLN A 149 -1.69 4.15 -14.47
CA GLN A 149 -2.84 5.06 -14.46
C GLN A 149 -4.12 4.41 -15.03
N VAL A 150 -3.97 3.45 -15.94
CA VAL A 150 -5.10 2.72 -16.53
C VAL A 150 -5.63 1.63 -15.59
N GLU A 151 -4.76 0.95 -14.81
CA GLU A 151 -5.17 -0.07 -13.86
C GLU A 151 -5.97 0.49 -12.66
N ASP A 152 -5.74 1.75 -12.29
CA ASP A 152 -6.51 2.44 -11.22
C ASP A 152 -7.92 2.85 -11.69
N MET A 153 -8.20 2.84 -13.01
CA MET A 153 -9.48 3.29 -13.58
C MET A 153 -10.43 2.14 -13.99
N THR A 154 -9.95 0.90 -14.09
CA THR A 154 -10.79 -0.20 -14.60
C THR A 154 -10.68 -1.46 -13.74
N SER A 155 -11.55 -1.58 -12.75
CA SER A 155 -11.93 -2.87 -12.17
C SER A 155 -12.99 -3.59 -13.04
N GLY A 156 -12.84 -3.52 -14.35
CA GLY A 156 -13.74 -4.17 -15.30
C GLY A 156 -13.06 -4.24 -16.67
N GLU A 157 -12.82 -5.46 -17.13
CA GLU A 157 -12.38 -5.84 -18.47
C GLU A 157 -10.88 -5.67 -18.78
N TYR A 158 -10.15 -6.74 -18.53
CA TYR A 158 -8.79 -6.93 -19.02
C TYR A 158 -8.81 -7.69 -20.36
N SER A 159 -8.55 -6.98 -21.46
CA SER A 159 -8.22 -7.58 -22.75
C SER A 159 -6.71 -7.57 -22.95
N SER A 160 -6.16 -8.77 -23.16
CA SER A 160 -4.75 -9.07 -23.36
C SER A 160 -4.18 -8.43 -24.62
N LYS A 161 -3.18 -7.56 -24.50
CA LYS A 161 -2.22 -7.29 -25.59
C LYS A 161 -0.79 -7.49 -25.08
N LYS A 162 -0.17 -8.58 -25.53
CA LYS A 162 1.25 -8.89 -25.34
C LYS A 162 2.12 -7.85 -26.07
N LYS A 163 3.05 -7.20 -25.37
CA LYS A 163 4.31 -6.71 -25.93
C LYS A 163 5.41 -6.93 -24.90
N THR A 164 6.21 -7.96 -25.15
CA THR A 164 7.49 -8.21 -24.50
C THR A 164 8.53 -7.20 -24.96
N LYS A 165 9.08 -6.41 -24.06
CA LYS A 165 10.33 -5.68 -24.26
C LYS A 165 11.20 -5.90 -23.03
N SER A 166 12.36 -6.50 -23.23
CA SER A 166 13.42 -6.62 -22.25
C SER A 166 14.12 -5.28 -22.09
N TYR A 167 14.28 -4.81 -20.87
CA TYR A 167 15.05 -3.61 -20.53
C TYR A 167 16.36 -4.05 -19.86
N SER A 168 17.46 -3.92 -20.58
CA SER A 168 18.79 -4.04 -20.00
C SER A 168 19.18 -2.70 -19.37
N LEU A 169 19.21 -2.63 -18.04
CA LEU A 169 19.87 -1.55 -17.33
C LEU A 169 21.39 -1.72 -17.47
N LYS A 170 22.03 -0.83 -18.24
CA LYS A 170 23.49 -0.69 -18.20
C LYS A 170 23.86 -0.07 -16.84
N LEU A 171 24.39 -0.89 -15.97
CA LEU A 171 25.14 -0.45 -14.80
C LEU A 171 26.48 0.09 -15.33
N GLU A 172 26.63 1.40 -15.42
CA GLU A 172 27.95 2.01 -15.56
C GLU A 172 28.62 1.96 -14.19
N ALA A 173 29.64 1.11 -14.09
CA ALA A 173 30.51 1.03 -12.92
C ALA A 173 31.36 2.32 -12.87
N HIS A 174 31.26 3.00 -11.73
CA HIS A 174 32.28 3.97 -11.27
C HIS A 174 33.07 3.39 -10.14
#